data_3416a6ee1456c58a8ba40acb8a0f57a8
#
_entry.id   3416a6ee1456c58a8ba40acb8a0f57a8
#
_cell.length_a   1.000
_cell.length_b   1.000
_cell.length_c   1.000
_cell.angle_alpha   90.00
_cell.angle_beta   90.00
_cell.angle_gamma   90.00
#
_symmetry.space_group_name_H-M   'P 1'
#
loop_
_entity.id
_entity.type
_entity.pdbx_description
1 polymer ?
#
loop_
_entity_poly.entity_id
_entity_poly.type
_entity_poly.pdbx_seq_one_letter_code
_entity_poly.pdbx_strand_id
1 'polypeptide(L)'
;MSEKLVEVQHLQQYFPAGGMGKNKKYVQAVDDVSFAINKGETLGLVGESGCGKTTTGRTLLRLYEPTKGRILYDGETLFDSGNVPLYNEDGTPVLDESGKPKFGKKTAVNMLPYRRKMQIVFQDPYASLDPRMTVGDIVGEAIDIHKLASSKADRRERIIKMLERVGLNSEHANRYPHEFSGGQRQRVGIARALAVDPQFIVCDEPISALDVSIQAQVVNMFEDLQDQYGLTYLFIAHDLSVVKHISDRIGVMYLGKLVELADSFEQCCATNGASRASSCPTGAPIMTVGPP
;
A
#
# COMPACT_ATOMS: atom_id res chain seq x y z
N MET A 1 -8.71 -13.00 16.94
CA MET A 1 -7.60 -12.09 16.54
C MET A 1 -7.65 -11.99 15.04
N SER A 2 -7.61 -10.79 14.47
CA SER A 2 -7.57 -10.59 13.03
C SER A 2 -6.24 -11.13 12.48
N GLU A 3 -6.29 -11.86 11.37
CA GLU A 3 -5.11 -12.49 10.75
C GLU A 3 -4.31 -11.43 9.98
N LYS A 4 -3.06 -11.21 10.37
CA LYS A 4 -2.16 -10.25 9.71
C LYS A 4 -1.79 -10.76 8.31
N LEU A 5 -2.03 -9.96 7.28
CA LEU A 5 -1.58 -10.24 5.92
C LEU A 5 -0.20 -9.66 5.64
N VAL A 6 0.02 -8.41 6.03
CA VAL A 6 1.29 -7.71 5.86
C VAL A 6 1.80 -7.25 7.22
N GLU A 7 3.07 -7.48 7.50
CA GLU A 7 3.73 -6.98 8.70
C GLU A 7 5.06 -6.33 8.33
N VAL A 8 5.26 -5.12 8.84
CA VAL A 8 6.43 -4.30 8.61
C VAL A 8 7.06 -3.99 9.96
N GLN A 9 8.36 -4.30 10.13
CA GLN A 9 9.08 -4.11 11.38
C GLN A 9 10.35 -3.32 11.13
N HIS A 10 10.49 -2.15 11.76
CA HIS A 10 11.66 -1.29 11.73
C HIS A 10 12.17 -0.98 10.31
N LEU A 11 11.25 -0.73 9.38
CA LEU A 11 11.56 -0.49 7.97
C LEU A 11 12.32 0.82 7.79
N GLN A 12 13.45 0.74 7.07
CA GLN A 12 14.25 1.89 6.68
C GLN A 12 14.52 1.86 5.18
N GLN A 13 14.30 3.01 4.54
CA GLN A 13 14.66 3.22 3.14
C GLN A 13 15.43 4.53 2.99
N TYR A 14 16.71 4.41 2.68
CA TYR A 14 17.63 5.53 2.52
C TYR A 14 18.15 5.61 1.10
N PHE A 15 18.09 6.80 0.52
CA PHE A 15 18.62 7.05 -0.82
C PHE A 15 19.91 7.86 -0.74
N PRO A 16 20.94 7.53 -1.55
CA PRO A 16 22.17 8.31 -1.59
C PRO A 16 21.89 9.71 -2.14
N ALA A 17 22.31 10.74 -1.38
CA ALA A 17 22.10 12.16 -1.72
C ALA A 17 23.39 12.88 -2.13
N GLY A 18 24.49 12.15 -2.36
CA GLY A 18 25.80 12.67 -2.74
C GLY A 18 26.87 12.46 -1.66
N GLY A 19 28.05 13.02 -1.91
CA GLY A 19 29.24 12.78 -1.09
C GLY A 19 30.07 11.58 -1.57
N MET A 20 31.37 11.56 -1.26
CA MET A 20 32.29 10.49 -1.66
C MET A 20 33.00 9.93 -0.44
N GLY A 21 33.23 8.62 -0.41
CA GLY A 21 33.93 7.94 0.68
C GLY A 21 33.17 7.99 2.01
N LYS A 22 33.82 8.48 3.07
CA LYS A 22 33.25 8.58 4.42
C LYS A 22 32.17 9.68 4.59
N ASN A 23 32.07 10.61 3.62
CA ASN A 23 31.14 11.75 3.66
C ASN A 23 29.87 11.50 2.83
N LYS A 24 29.46 10.26 2.61
CA LYS A 24 28.19 9.94 1.94
C LYS A 24 27.01 10.48 2.74
N LYS A 25 26.18 11.29 2.07
CA LYS A 25 24.90 11.77 2.61
C LYS A 25 23.76 10.91 2.10
N TYR A 26 22.73 10.73 2.91
CA TYR A 26 21.54 9.96 2.58
C TYR A 26 20.29 10.75 2.91
N VAL A 27 19.29 10.64 2.05
CA VAL A 27 17.91 11.04 2.37
C VAL A 27 17.27 9.86 3.07
N GLN A 28 16.84 10.05 4.30
CA GLN A 28 16.11 9.06 5.10
C GLN A 28 14.63 9.17 4.77
N ALA A 29 14.21 8.58 3.63
CA ALA A 29 12.86 8.70 3.15
C ALA A 29 11.85 7.89 3.99
N VAL A 30 12.28 6.77 4.56
CA VAL A 30 11.56 5.97 5.55
C VAL A 30 12.55 5.62 6.67
N ASP A 31 12.21 5.94 7.91
CA ASP A 31 13.10 5.78 9.06
C ASP A 31 12.35 5.16 10.25
N ASP A 32 12.62 3.88 10.49
CA ASP A 32 12.08 3.10 11.61
C ASP A 32 10.53 2.98 11.62
N VAL A 33 9.94 2.64 10.47
CA VAL A 33 8.49 2.47 10.33
C VAL A 33 8.08 1.04 10.63
N SER A 34 7.10 0.87 11.53
CA SER A 34 6.52 -0.43 11.90
C SER A 34 5.00 -0.35 11.93
N PHE A 35 4.33 -1.29 11.26
CA PHE A 35 2.88 -1.47 11.27
C PHE A 35 2.50 -2.86 10.76
N ALA A 36 1.24 -3.25 10.98
CA ALA A 36 0.66 -4.44 10.38
C ALA A 36 -0.67 -4.09 9.70
N ILE A 37 -1.03 -4.84 8.66
CA ILE A 37 -2.30 -4.75 7.94
C ILE A 37 -2.95 -6.13 8.02
N ASN A 38 -4.19 -6.20 8.47
CA ASN A 38 -4.92 -7.46 8.56
C ASN A 38 -5.55 -7.84 7.22
N LYS A 39 -5.91 -9.10 7.05
CA LYS A 39 -6.65 -9.56 5.86
C LYS A 39 -8.00 -8.85 5.75
N GLY A 40 -8.29 -8.31 4.57
CA GLY A 40 -9.52 -7.57 4.30
C GLY A 40 -9.56 -6.14 4.88
N GLU A 41 -8.48 -5.67 5.52
CA GLU A 41 -8.38 -4.33 6.10
C GLU A 41 -7.92 -3.30 5.06
N THR A 42 -8.43 -2.08 5.15
CA THR A 42 -7.85 -0.89 4.52
C THR A 42 -7.09 -0.07 5.55
N LEU A 43 -5.76 -0.07 5.44
CA LEU A 43 -4.91 0.85 6.20
C LEU A 43 -4.67 2.12 5.39
N GLY A 44 -5.19 3.24 5.86
CA GLY A 44 -4.91 4.57 5.31
C GLY A 44 -3.55 5.08 5.77
N LEU A 45 -2.78 5.69 4.86
CA LEU A 45 -1.51 6.32 5.19
C LEU A 45 -1.53 7.76 4.74
N VAL A 46 -1.52 8.70 5.70
CA VAL A 46 -1.60 10.14 5.46
C VAL A 46 -0.35 10.88 5.94
N GLY A 47 -0.19 12.12 5.49
CA GLY A 47 0.93 12.99 5.88
C GLY A 47 1.29 13.97 4.77
N GLU A 48 2.17 14.92 5.05
CA GLU A 48 2.60 15.93 4.09
C GLU A 48 3.27 15.32 2.84
N SER A 49 3.26 16.10 1.74
CA SER A 49 3.98 15.67 0.52
C SER A 49 5.47 15.51 0.83
N GLY A 50 6.06 14.41 0.34
CA GLY A 50 7.46 14.12 0.59
C GLY A 50 7.80 13.48 1.95
N CYS A 51 6.82 13.22 2.84
CA CYS A 51 7.08 12.59 4.14
C CYS A 51 7.41 11.10 4.10
N GLY A 52 7.40 10.45 2.91
CA GLY A 52 7.82 9.05 2.74
C GLY A 52 6.71 8.03 2.45
N LYS A 53 5.43 8.42 2.35
CA LYS A 53 4.28 7.51 2.10
C LYS A 53 4.46 6.62 0.87
N THR A 54 4.62 7.22 -0.30
CA THR A 54 4.88 6.53 -1.58
C THR A 54 6.11 5.63 -1.49
N THR A 55 7.18 6.11 -0.83
CA THR A 55 8.39 5.33 -0.62
C THR A 55 8.11 4.11 0.25
N THR A 56 7.32 4.24 1.31
CA THR A 56 6.93 3.13 2.17
C THR A 56 6.17 2.07 1.38
N GLY A 57 5.14 2.45 0.61
CA GLY A 57 4.38 1.51 -0.22
C GLY A 57 5.25 0.79 -1.26
N ARG A 58 6.11 1.52 -1.96
CA ARG A 58 7.02 0.94 -2.97
C ARG A 58 8.11 0.05 -2.36
N THR A 59 8.61 0.40 -1.18
CA THR A 59 9.59 -0.41 -0.45
C THR A 59 8.96 -1.70 0.08
N LEU A 60 7.72 -1.64 0.55
CA LEU A 60 6.95 -2.80 1.00
C LEU A 60 6.78 -3.81 -0.14
N LEU A 61 6.49 -3.37 -1.35
CA LEU A 61 6.43 -4.20 -2.54
C LEU A 61 7.82 -4.59 -3.08
N ARG A 62 8.91 -4.17 -2.44
CA ARG A 62 10.28 -4.34 -2.93
C ARG A 62 10.48 -3.88 -4.38
N LEU A 63 9.85 -2.76 -4.74
CA LEU A 63 10.21 -1.97 -5.93
C LEU A 63 11.47 -1.15 -5.65
N TYR A 64 11.67 -0.76 -4.38
CA TYR A 64 12.95 -0.32 -3.82
C TYR A 64 13.43 -1.39 -2.85
N GLU A 65 14.70 -1.80 -2.96
CA GLU A 65 15.27 -2.75 -2.02
C GLU A 65 15.46 -2.07 -0.66
N PRO A 66 14.85 -2.59 0.43
CA PRO A 66 14.92 -1.95 1.74
C PRO A 66 16.36 -1.83 2.25
N THR A 67 16.69 -0.70 2.89
CA THR A 67 18.00 -0.50 3.51
C THR A 67 18.14 -1.36 4.77
N LYS A 68 17.09 -1.37 5.62
CA LYS A 68 16.98 -2.21 6.82
C LYS A 68 15.53 -2.51 7.13
N GLY A 69 15.31 -3.40 8.11
CA GLY A 69 13.99 -3.78 8.58
C GLY A 69 13.62 -5.21 8.24
N ARG A 70 12.37 -5.54 8.46
CA ARG A 70 11.77 -6.83 8.11
C ARG A 70 10.40 -6.60 7.49
N ILE A 71 10.09 -7.35 6.45
CA ILE A 71 8.79 -7.38 5.78
C ILE A 71 8.31 -8.83 5.77
N LEU A 72 7.11 -9.05 6.31
CA LEU A 72 6.43 -10.35 6.24
C LEU A 72 5.15 -10.20 5.42
N TYR A 73 4.77 -11.25 4.74
CA TYR A 73 3.53 -11.39 4.00
C TYR A 73 2.92 -12.76 4.31
N ASP A 74 1.71 -12.78 4.87
CA ASP A 74 1.02 -14.01 5.27
C ASP A 74 1.89 -14.93 6.13
N GLY A 75 2.63 -14.32 7.09
CA GLY A 75 3.58 -15.02 7.97
C GLY A 75 4.94 -15.36 7.35
N GLU A 76 5.09 -15.24 6.02
CA GLU A 76 6.35 -15.54 5.33
C GLU A 76 7.26 -14.31 5.26
N THR A 77 8.54 -14.46 5.58
CA THR A 77 9.52 -13.37 5.51
C THR A 77 9.93 -13.09 4.07
N LEU A 78 9.51 -11.94 3.53
CA LEU A 78 9.92 -11.47 2.19
C LEU A 78 11.31 -10.82 2.19
N PHE A 79 11.60 -10.09 3.25
CA PHE A 79 12.87 -9.39 3.46
C PHE A 79 13.19 -9.33 4.95
N ASP A 80 14.44 -9.57 5.31
CA ASP A 80 14.99 -9.34 6.65
C ASP A 80 16.46 -8.90 6.50
N SER A 81 16.77 -7.75 7.07
CA SER A 81 18.15 -7.23 7.10
C SER A 81 19.06 -7.99 8.06
N GLY A 82 18.51 -8.87 8.93
CA GLY A 82 19.22 -9.57 9.98
C GLY A 82 19.49 -8.71 11.23
N ASN A 83 18.98 -7.48 11.28
CA ASN A 83 19.22 -6.53 12.37
C ASN A 83 17.97 -6.22 13.20
N VAL A 84 16.86 -6.89 12.91
CA VAL A 84 15.59 -6.70 13.61
C VAL A 84 15.40 -7.85 14.60
N PRO A 85 15.11 -7.58 15.89
CA PRO A 85 14.79 -8.61 16.85
C PRO A 85 13.58 -9.46 16.38
N LEU A 86 13.53 -10.73 16.79
CA LEU A 86 12.34 -11.55 16.64
C LEU A 86 11.38 -11.17 17.79
N TYR A 87 10.09 -11.10 17.49
CA TYR A 87 9.05 -10.78 18.47
C TYR A 87 8.06 -11.93 18.59
N ASN A 88 7.56 -12.16 19.80
CA ASN A 88 6.43 -13.02 20.08
C ASN A 88 5.12 -12.35 19.62
N GLU A 89 3.99 -13.09 19.66
CA GLU A 89 2.67 -12.56 19.31
C GLU A 89 2.21 -11.40 20.20
N ASP A 90 2.69 -11.35 21.45
CA ASP A 90 2.43 -10.29 22.44
C ASP A 90 3.31 -9.04 22.24
N GLY A 91 4.19 -9.03 21.24
CA GLY A 91 5.11 -7.91 20.95
C GLY A 91 6.38 -7.90 21.81
N THR A 92 6.59 -8.90 22.69
CA THR A 92 7.83 -9.02 23.46
C THR A 92 8.96 -9.61 22.61
N PRO A 93 10.23 -9.18 22.78
CA PRO A 93 11.34 -9.77 22.04
C PRO A 93 11.60 -11.22 22.45
N VAL A 94 11.80 -12.08 21.46
CA VAL A 94 12.28 -13.46 21.67
C VAL A 94 13.71 -13.39 22.18
N LEU A 95 14.00 -14.00 23.32
CA LEU A 95 15.33 -14.04 23.91
C LEU A 95 16.07 -15.34 23.56
N ASP A 96 17.39 -15.27 23.44
CA ASP A 96 18.27 -16.44 23.34
C ASP A 96 18.56 -17.03 24.74
N GLU A 97 19.33 -18.13 24.78
CA GLU A 97 19.70 -18.83 26.01
C GLU A 97 20.50 -17.94 26.99
N SER A 98 21.06 -16.82 26.52
CA SER A 98 21.80 -15.86 27.34
C SER A 98 20.94 -14.66 27.79
N GLY A 99 19.65 -14.64 27.47
CA GLY A 99 18.71 -13.56 27.82
C GLY A 99 18.83 -12.33 26.92
N LYS A 100 19.48 -12.44 25.74
CA LYS A 100 19.59 -11.34 24.77
C LYS A 100 18.56 -11.50 23.66
N PRO A 101 18.11 -10.38 23.03
CA PRO A 101 17.21 -10.44 21.89
C PRO A 101 17.78 -11.31 20.76
N LYS A 102 16.98 -12.25 20.28
CA LYS A 102 17.30 -13.09 19.12
C LYS A 102 16.95 -12.34 17.84
N PHE A 103 17.86 -12.32 16.88
CA PHE A 103 17.69 -11.63 15.60
C PHE A 103 17.30 -12.60 14.49
N GLY A 104 16.60 -12.09 13.49
CA GLY A 104 16.27 -12.82 12.27
C GLY A 104 17.53 -13.10 11.42
N LYS A 105 17.36 -13.96 10.43
CA LYS A 105 18.43 -14.24 9.45
C LYS A 105 18.25 -13.30 8.26
N LYS A 106 19.35 -12.72 7.77
CA LYS A 106 19.33 -11.92 6.54
C LYS A 106 18.70 -12.73 5.40
N THR A 107 17.57 -12.24 4.89
CA THR A 107 16.74 -12.94 3.90
C THR A 107 16.23 -11.95 2.87
N ALA A 108 16.24 -12.33 1.59
CA ALA A 108 15.59 -11.62 0.51
C ALA A 108 15.10 -12.65 -0.51
N VAL A 109 13.78 -12.85 -0.58
CA VAL A 109 13.17 -13.86 -1.46
C VAL A 109 13.03 -13.36 -2.89
N ASN A 110 12.86 -14.31 -3.83
CA ASN A 110 12.42 -13.96 -5.18
C ASN A 110 10.98 -13.43 -5.14
N MET A 111 10.77 -12.21 -5.63
CA MET A 111 9.46 -11.54 -5.59
C MET A 111 8.48 -12.01 -6.67
N LEU A 112 8.89 -12.77 -7.67
CA LEU A 112 8.02 -13.15 -8.78
C LEU A 112 6.70 -13.83 -8.35
N PRO A 113 6.67 -14.79 -7.41
CA PRO A 113 5.43 -15.38 -6.91
C PRO A 113 4.55 -14.36 -6.16
N TYR A 114 5.18 -13.42 -5.44
CA TYR A 114 4.48 -12.39 -4.65
C TYR A 114 3.96 -11.24 -5.52
N ARG A 115 4.57 -10.99 -6.70
CA ARG A 115 4.07 -10.01 -7.69
C ARG A 115 2.64 -10.32 -8.15
N ARG A 116 2.20 -11.58 -8.09
CA ARG A 116 0.81 -11.94 -8.33
C ARG A 116 -0.10 -11.56 -7.17
N LYS A 117 0.38 -11.75 -5.92
CA LYS A 117 -0.41 -11.55 -4.69
C LYS A 117 -0.46 -10.08 -4.25
N MET A 118 0.58 -9.31 -4.58
CA MET A 118 0.79 -7.93 -4.12
C MET A 118 0.95 -7.01 -5.33
N GLN A 119 0.02 -6.07 -5.49
CA GLN A 119 -0.03 -5.17 -6.65
C GLN A 119 0.03 -3.70 -6.24
N ILE A 120 0.17 -2.80 -7.21
CA ILE A 120 0.17 -1.35 -6.99
C ILE A 120 -0.72 -0.66 -8.03
N VAL A 121 -1.50 0.31 -7.56
CA VAL A 121 -2.16 1.32 -8.37
C VAL A 121 -1.40 2.62 -8.20
N PHE A 122 -0.88 3.17 -9.29
CA PHE A 122 -0.01 4.34 -9.27
C PHE A 122 -0.79 5.66 -9.25
N GLN A 123 -0.15 6.69 -8.74
CA GLN A 123 -0.64 8.06 -8.63
C GLN A 123 -0.97 8.68 -10.00
N ASP A 124 -0.07 8.52 -10.98
CA ASP A 124 -0.23 9.07 -12.33
C ASP A 124 -0.63 7.96 -13.31
N PRO A 125 -1.90 7.91 -13.71
CA PRO A 125 -2.36 6.93 -14.69
C PRO A 125 -1.77 7.17 -16.08
N TYR A 126 -1.30 8.40 -16.39
CA TYR A 126 -0.65 8.72 -17.66
C TYR A 126 0.75 8.09 -17.76
N ALA A 127 1.57 8.31 -16.74
CA ALA A 127 2.94 7.80 -16.71
C ALA A 127 3.01 6.29 -16.47
N SER A 128 1.93 5.69 -15.93
CA SER A 128 1.90 4.26 -15.56
C SER A 128 1.44 3.32 -16.69
N LEU A 129 0.87 3.84 -17.78
CA LEU A 129 0.39 3.07 -18.92
C LEU A 129 1.25 3.33 -20.14
N ASP A 130 1.76 2.28 -20.81
CA ASP A 130 2.52 2.46 -22.06
C ASP A 130 1.56 2.95 -23.17
N PRO A 131 1.77 4.16 -23.73
CA PRO A 131 0.87 4.73 -24.74
C PRO A 131 0.90 3.99 -26.07
N ARG A 132 1.85 3.07 -26.28
CA ARG A 132 2.00 2.26 -27.49
C ARG A 132 1.23 0.94 -27.45
N MET A 133 0.77 0.54 -26.24
CA MET A 133 0.02 -0.68 -26.02
C MET A 133 -1.48 -0.39 -26.01
N THR A 134 -2.28 -1.34 -26.49
CA THR A 134 -3.74 -1.28 -26.29
C THR A 134 -4.07 -1.52 -24.81
N VAL A 135 -5.22 -1.04 -24.36
CA VAL A 135 -5.71 -1.31 -22.99
C VAL A 135 -5.79 -2.81 -22.70
N GLY A 136 -6.22 -3.60 -23.70
CA GLY A 136 -6.26 -5.06 -23.58
C GLY A 136 -4.87 -5.68 -23.38
N ASP A 137 -3.84 -5.13 -24.03
CA ASP A 137 -2.47 -5.63 -23.85
C ASP A 137 -1.90 -5.21 -22.50
N ILE A 138 -2.17 -3.98 -22.05
CA ILE A 138 -1.75 -3.49 -20.73
C ILE A 138 -2.34 -4.34 -19.59
N VAL A 139 -3.64 -4.64 -19.65
CA VAL A 139 -4.31 -5.49 -18.65
C VAL A 139 -3.88 -6.95 -18.79
N GLY A 140 -3.66 -7.41 -20.02
CA GLY A 140 -3.28 -8.78 -20.34
C GLY A 140 -1.82 -9.13 -20.04
N GLU A 141 -0.93 -8.15 -19.95
CA GLU A 141 0.51 -8.37 -19.73
C GLU A 141 0.78 -9.21 -18.46
N ALA A 142 0.15 -8.85 -17.35
CA ALA A 142 0.31 -9.60 -16.11
C ALA A 142 -0.28 -11.03 -16.18
N ILE A 143 -1.38 -11.22 -16.94
CA ILE A 143 -1.97 -12.53 -17.22
C ILE A 143 -0.96 -13.40 -17.98
N ASP A 144 -0.28 -12.83 -18.96
CA ASP A 144 0.72 -13.53 -19.78
C ASP A 144 1.98 -13.89 -18.99
N ILE A 145 2.53 -12.94 -18.21
CA ILE A 145 3.72 -13.14 -17.35
C ILE A 145 3.49 -14.29 -16.36
N HIS A 146 2.31 -14.32 -15.73
CA HIS A 146 1.96 -15.34 -14.73
C HIS A 146 1.29 -16.59 -15.34
N LYS A 147 1.17 -16.65 -16.67
CA LYS A 147 0.59 -17.80 -17.42
C LYS A 147 -0.80 -18.20 -16.91
N LEU A 148 -1.66 -17.21 -16.66
CA LEU A 148 -2.98 -17.43 -16.08
C LEU A 148 -4.05 -17.82 -17.10
N ALA A 149 -3.78 -17.62 -18.38
CA ALA A 149 -4.71 -17.97 -19.47
C ALA A 149 -4.29 -19.29 -20.16
N SER A 150 -5.28 -20.15 -20.42
CA SER A 150 -5.11 -21.45 -21.12
C SER A 150 -5.10 -21.29 -22.65
N SER A 151 -5.69 -20.21 -23.15
CA SER A 151 -5.80 -19.93 -24.59
C SER A 151 -5.95 -18.43 -24.86
N LYS A 152 -5.83 -18.03 -26.14
CA LYS A 152 -6.10 -16.63 -26.54
C LYS A 152 -7.53 -16.20 -26.25
N ALA A 153 -8.51 -17.11 -26.36
CA ALA A 153 -9.90 -16.85 -26.05
C ALA A 153 -10.09 -16.61 -24.54
N ASP A 154 -9.54 -17.48 -23.69
CA ASP A 154 -9.53 -17.34 -22.23
C ASP A 154 -8.85 -16.03 -21.79
N ARG A 155 -7.68 -15.70 -22.38
CA ARG A 155 -7.02 -14.41 -22.15
C ARG A 155 -7.95 -13.22 -22.42
N ARG A 156 -8.61 -13.21 -23.57
CA ARG A 156 -9.52 -12.13 -23.96
C ARG A 156 -10.71 -12.02 -23.00
N GLU A 157 -11.30 -13.14 -22.64
CA GLU A 157 -12.43 -13.19 -21.70
C GLU A 157 -12.03 -12.61 -20.33
N ARG A 158 -10.86 -13.01 -19.80
CA ARG A 158 -10.31 -12.47 -18.54
C ARG A 158 -10.11 -10.96 -18.61
N ILE A 159 -9.53 -10.44 -19.70
CA ILE A 159 -9.32 -9.01 -19.91
C ILE A 159 -10.67 -8.27 -19.89
N ILE A 160 -11.65 -8.74 -20.65
CA ILE A 160 -12.98 -8.13 -20.73
C ILE A 160 -13.62 -8.11 -19.34
N LYS A 161 -13.59 -9.22 -18.62
CA LYS A 161 -14.11 -9.32 -17.25
C LYS A 161 -13.44 -8.32 -16.29
N MET A 162 -12.13 -8.09 -16.40
CA MET A 162 -11.46 -7.09 -15.59
C MET A 162 -11.89 -5.66 -15.94
N LEU A 163 -12.06 -5.35 -17.23
CA LEU A 163 -12.55 -4.05 -17.67
C LEU A 163 -13.97 -3.78 -17.17
N GLU A 164 -14.86 -4.78 -17.27
CA GLU A 164 -16.23 -4.69 -16.78
C GLU A 164 -16.30 -4.45 -15.26
N ARG A 165 -15.43 -5.11 -14.48
CA ARG A 165 -15.32 -4.92 -13.02
C ARG A 165 -15.01 -3.47 -12.62
N VAL A 166 -14.31 -2.73 -13.45
CA VAL A 166 -14.00 -1.31 -13.21
C VAL A 166 -14.94 -0.35 -13.96
N GLY A 167 -16.05 -0.86 -14.51
CA GLY A 167 -17.06 -0.06 -15.22
C GLY A 167 -16.63 0.41 -16.61
N LEU A 168 -15.73 -0.33 -17.27
CA LEU A 168 -15.37 -0.18 -18.67
C LEU A 168 -16.05 -1.28 -19.49
N ASN A 169 -16.23 -1.08 -20.80
CA ASN A 169 -16.84 -2.09 -21.68
C ASN A 169 -15.79 -2.84 -22.52
N SER A 170 -16.21 -3.91 -23.18
CA SER A 170 -15.33 -4.77 -23.97
C SER A 170 -14.66 -4.08 -25.17
N GLU A 171 -15.29 -3.02 -25.73
CA GLU A 171 -14.72 -2.27 -26.85
C GLU A 171 -13.49 -1.48 -26.44
N HIS A 172 -13.41 -1.09 -25.17
CA HIS A 172 -12.27 -0.38 -24.62
C HIS A 172 -10.97 -1.18 -24.68
N ALA A 173 -11.02 -2.51 -24.76
CA ALA A 173 -9.82 -3.36 -24.86
C ALA A 173 -8.95 -3.05 -26.08
N ASN A 174 -9.56 -2.61 -27.18
CA ASN A 174 -8.84 -2.33 -28.43
C ASN A 174 -8.36 -0.88 -28.56
N ARG A 175 -8.66 -0.01 -27.60
CA ARG A 175 -8.29 1.39 -27.61
C ARG A 175 -6.95 1.62 -26.93
N TYR A 176 -6.33 2.75 -27.24
CA TYR A 176 -5.08 3.20 -26.63
C TYR A 176 -5.32 4.12 -25.43
N PRO A 177 -4.40 4.19 -24.45
CA PRO A 177 -4.58 5.05 -23.26
C PRO A 177 -4.89 6.52 -23.56
N HIS A 178 -4.36 7.07 -24.64
CA HIS A 178 -4.58 8.48 -25.01
C HIS A 178 -6.01 8.80 -25.43
N GLU A 179 -6.83 7.79 -25.76
CA GLU A 179 -8.23 7.93 -26.15
C GLU A 179 -9.18 8.00 -24.92
N PHE A 180 -8.64 7.90 -23.70
CA PHE A 180 -9.41 7.83 -22.46
C PHE A 180 -9.28 9.12 -21.64
N SER A 181 -10.35 9.45 -20.87
CA SER A 181 -10.28 10.49 -19.83
C SER A 181 -9.36 10.06 -18.67
N GLY A 182 -8.96 11.01 -17.81
CA GLY A 182 -8.13 10.72 -16.64
C GLY A 182 -8.73 9.64 -15.73
N GLY A 183 -10.02 9.74 -15.42
CA GLY A 183 -10.73 8.74 -14.62
C GLY A 183 -10.83 7.36 -15.29
N GLN A 184 -11.03 7.33 -16.60
CA GLN A 184 -11.02 6.05 -17.34
C GLN A 184 -9.63 5.40 -17.36
N ARG A 185 -8.55 6.18 -17.51
CA ARG A 185 -7.17 5.65 -17.39
C ARG A 185 -6.89 5.10 -16.01
N GLN A 186 -7.36 5.77 -14.96
CA GLN A 186 -7.24 5.26 -13.60
C GLN A 186 -7.93 3.90 -13.45
N ARG A 187 -9.14 3.77 -14.02
CA ARG A 187 -9.87 2.48 -14.05
C ARG A 187 -9.09 1.39 -14.81
N VAL A 188 -8.41 1.73 -15.90
CA VAL A 188 -7.49 0.80 -16.60
C VAL A 188 -6.33 0.38 -15.69
N GLY A 189 -5.72 1.31 -14.96
CA GLY A 189 -4.66 1.01 -13.99
C GLY A 189 -5.13 0.07 -12.87
N ILE A 190 -6.37 0.26 -12.38
CA ILE A 190 -6.99 -0.63 -11.39
C ILE A 190 -7.29 -2.01 -12.02
N ALA A 191 -7.85 -2.07 -13.25
CA ALA A 191 -8.09 -3.33 -13.96
C ALA A 191 -6.79 -4.12 -14.16
N ARG A 192 -5.67 -3.45 -14.48
CA ARG A 192 -4.35 -4.06 -14.60
C ARG A 192 -3.91 -4.69 -13.27
N ALA A 193 -4.07 -4.00 -12.16
CA ALA A 193 -3.73 -4.53 -10.84
C ALA A 193 -4.59 -5.75 -10.48
N LEU A 194 -5.87 -5.73 -10.82
CA LEU A 194 -6.81 -6.83 -10.55
C LEU A 194 -6.63 -8.06 -11.46
N ALA A 195 -5.95 -7.92 -12.60
CA ALA A 195 -5.86 -8.96 -13.64
C ALA A 195 -5.20 -10.28 -13.17
N VAL A 196 -4.48 -10.25 -12.06
CA VAL A 196 -3.79 -11.41 -11.46
C VAL A 196 -4.47 -11.94 -10.20
N ASP A 197 -5.66 -11.47 -9.87
CA ASP A 197 -6.41 -11.79 -8.66
C ASP A 197 -5.54 -11.60 -7.39
N PRO A 198 -5.10 -10.35 -7.09
CA PRO A 198 -4.24 -10.05 -5.95
C PRO A 198 -5.01 -10.18 -4.62
N GLN A 199 -4.27 -10.31 -3.52
CA GLN A 199 -4.82 -10.25 -2.16
C GLN A 199 -4.53 -8.90 -1.49
N PHE A 200 -3.48 -8.21 -1.93
CA PHE A 200 -3.02 -6.95 -1.38
C PHE A 200 -2.72 -5.93 -2.48
N ILE A 201 -3.21 -4.71 -2.33
CA ILE A 201 -2.96 -3.62 -3.27
C ILE A 201 -2.49 -2.38 -2.52
N VAL A 202 -1.35 -1.84 -2.93
CA VAL A 202 -0.91 -0.49 -2.55
C VAL A 202 -1.56 0.50 -3.50
N CYS A 203 -2.41 1.37 -2.98
CA CYS A 203 -3.03 2.46 -3.73
C CYS A 203 -2.23 3.75 -3.47
N ASP A 204 -1.28 4.06 -4.37
CA ASP A 204 -0.37 5.21 -4.24
C ASP A 204 -1.04 6.46 -4.82
N GLU A 205 -1.73 7.25 -3.98
CA GLU A 205 -2.49 8.45 -4.33
C GLU A 205 -3.44 8.28 -5.54
N PRO A 206 -4.30 7.24 -5.56
CA PRO A 206 -4.99 6.78 -6.77
C PRO A 206 -6.05 7.76 -7.31
N ILE A 207 -6.34 8.84 -6.58
CA ILE A 207 -7.40 9.80 -6.91
C ILE A 207 -6.88 11.25 -7.02
N SER A 208 -5.61 11.51 -6.72
CA SER A 208 -5.05 12.87 -6.60
C SER A 208 -5.12 13.70 -7.89
N ALA A 209 -5.08 13.02 -9.05
CA ALA A 209 -5.13 13.66 -10.38
C ALA A 209 -6.55 13.71 -10.99
N LEU A 210 -7.60 13.44 -10.21
CA LEU A 210 -8.98 13.32 -10.69
C LEU A 210 -9.87 14.43 -10.14
N ASP A 211 -10.91 14.79 -10.90
CA ASP A 211 -11.97 15.70 -10.44
C ASP A 211 -12.76 15.10 -9.28
N VAL A 212 -13.27 15.92 -8.38
CA VAL A 212 -13.95 15.50 -7.13
C VAL A 212 -15.08 14.48 -7.38
N SER A 213 -15.89 14.68 -8.44
CA SER A 213 -16.97 13.74 -8.78
C SER A 213 -16.45 12.35 -9.21
N ILE A 214 -15.31 12.31 -9.88
CA ILE A 214 -14.68 11.07 -10.32
C ILE A 214 -13.94 10.41 -9.14
N GLN A 215 -13.36 11.20 -8.23
CA GLN A 215 -12.73 10.68 -7.00
C GLN A 215 -13.71 9.82 -6.21
N ALA A 216 -14.92 10.32 -5.94
CA ALA A 216 -15.95 9.58 -5.21
C ALA A 216 -16.31 8.25 -5.89
N GLN A 217 -16.44 8.25 -7.24
CA GLN A 217 -16.71 7.02 -7.99
C GLN A 217 -15.59 5.98 -7.89
N VAL A 218 -14.33 6.45 -7.86
CA VAL A 218 -13.18 5.54 -7.75
C VAL A 218 -13.05 5.00 -6.33
N VAL A 219 -13.35 5.80 -5.30
CA VAL A 219 -13.35 5.36 -3.89
C VAL A 219 -14.42 4.30 -3.68
N ASN A 220 -15.68 4.55 -4.08
CA ASN A 220 -16.76 3.57 -3.97
C ASN A 220 -16.41 2.26 -4.73
N MET A 221 -15.75 2.37 -5.88
CA MET A 221 -15.29 1.19 -6.61
C MET A 221 -14.25 0.38 -5.83
N PHE A 222 -13.33 1.01 -5.07
CA PHE A 222 -12.40 0.28 -4.21
C PHE A 222 -13.13 -0.42 -3.06
N GLU A 223 -14.15 0.19 -2.45
CA GLU A 223 -15.00 -0.42 -1.42
C GLU A 223 -15.77 -1.61 -1.98
N ASP A 224 -16.44 -1.46 -3.14
CA ASP A 224 -17.14 -2.55 -3.82
C ASP A 224 -16.21 -3.73 -4.13
N LEU A 225 -14.98 -3.44 -4.59
CA LEU A 225 -13.98 -4.46 -4.89
C LEU A 225 -13.47 -5.16 -3.61
N GLN A 226 -13.33 -4.43 -2.50
CA GLN A 226 -12.96 -5.00 -1.21
C GLN A 226 -14.04 -5.96 -0.71
N ASP A 227 -15.29 -5.53 -0.73
CA ASP A 227 -16.44 -6.33 -0.28
C ASP A 227 -16.62 -7.59 -1.12
N GLN A 228 -16.45 -7.49 -2.44
CA GLN A 228 -16.66 -8.62 -3.35
C GLN A 228 -15.52 -9.63 -3.37
N TYR A 229 -14.27 -9.19 -3.18
CA TYR A 229 -13.07 -10.02 -3.36
C TYR A 229 -12.22 -10.18 -2.11
N GLY A 230 -12.60 -9.55 -0.99
CA GLY A 230 -11.83 -9.60 0.26
C GLY A 230 -10.45 -8.97 0.14
N LEU A 231 -10.32 -7.91 -0.68
CA LEU A 231 -9.05 -7.25 -0.93
C LEU A 231 -8.55 -6.52 0.32
N THR A 232 -7.25 -6.51 0.48
CA THR A 232 -6.56 -5.75 1.53
C THR A 232 -5.85 -4.56 0.89
N TYR A 233 -5.99 -3.37 1.48
CA TYR A 233 -5.40 -2.15 0.92
C TYR A 233 -4.40 -1.47 1.86
N LEU A 234 -3.33 -0.92 1.27
CA LEU A 234 -2.61 0.21 1.83
C LEU A 234 -2.98 1.45 0.99
N PHE A 235 -3.85 2.29 1.52
CA PHE A 235 -4.39 3.45 0.82
C PHE A 235 -3.61 4.70 1.19
N ILE A 236 -2.78 5.20 0.27
CA ILE A 236 -1.95 6.39 0.45
C ILE A 236 -2.69 7.57 -0.16
N ALA A 237 -2.94 8.61 0.63
CA ALA A 237 -3.48 9.88 0.12
C ALA A 237 -3.00 11.06 0.98
N HIS A 238 -3.19 12.27 0.47
CA HIS A 238 -2.93 13.50 1.21
C HIS A 238 -4.23 14.09 1.80
N ASP A 239 -5.40 13.70 1.31
CA ASP A 239 -6.69 14.13 1.81
C ASP A 239 -7.20 13.19 2.91
N LEU A 240 -7.21 13.71 4.13
CA LEU A 240 -7.67 12.98 5.31
C LEU A 240 -9.15 12.59 5.22
N SER A 241 -9.99 13.41 4.54
CA SER A 241 -11.42 13.15 4.43
C SER A 241 -11.71 11.88 3.65
N VAL A 242 -10.99 11.69 2.54
CA VAL A 242 -11.11 10.48 1.72
C VAL A 242 -10.57 9.26 2.46
N VAL A 243 -9.38 9.40 3.07
CA VAL A 243 -8.77 8.27 3.81
C VAL A 243 -9.66 7.84 4.97
N LYS A 244 -10.25 8.79 5.69
CA LYS A 244 -11.19 8.50 6.78
C LYS A 244 -12.44 7.75 6.30
N HIS A 245 -12.89 7.99 5.07
CA HIS A 245 -14.06 7.32 4.52
C HIS A 245 -13.78 5.85 4.21
N ILE A 246 -12.65 5.56 3.54
CA ILE A 246 -12.33 4.22 3.03
C ILE A 246 -11.54 3.34 4.03
N SER A 247 -10.92 3.93 5.05
CA SER A 247 -9.95 3.18 5.88
C SER A 247 -10.52 2.75 7.22
N ASP A 248 -10.20 1.53 7.63
CA ASP A 248 -10.48 0.98 8.96
C ASP A 248 -9.54 1.61 10.00
N ARG A 249 -8.26 1.72 9.65
CA ARG A 249 -7.21 2.34 10.47
C ARG A 249 -6.42 3.35 9.66
N ILE A 250 -5.89 4.36 10.36
CA ILE A 250 -5.12 5.44 9.72
C ILE A 250 -3.76 5.58 10.40
N GLY A 251 -2.71 5.56 9.59
CA GLY A 251 -1.36 5.89 10.00
C GLY A 251 -0.95 7.29 9.52
N VAL A 252 -0.39 8.09 10.41
CA VAL A 252 0.14 9.42 10.10
C VAL A 252 1.64 9.34 9.95
N MET A 253 2.16 9.75 8.79
CA MET A 253 3.60 9.86 8.54
C MET A 253 4.08 11.30 8.58
N TYR A 254 5.23 11.49 9.23
CA TYR A 254 5.94 12.77 9.27
C TYR A 254 7.44 12.54 9.19
N LEU A 255 8.13 13.22 8.27
CA LEU A 255 9.59 13.14 8.04
C LEU A 255 10.15 11.70 8.06
N GLY A 256 9.52 10.81 7.33
CA GLY A 256 9.94 9.41 7.17
C GLY A 256 9.54 8.48 8.32
N LYS A 257 8.85 8.96 9.34
CA LYS A 257 8.42 8.19 10.51
C LYS A 257 6.90 8.04 10.56
N LEU A 258 6.44 6.92 11.09
CA LEU A 258 5.05 6.73 11.48
C LEU A 258 4.90 7.31 12.89
N VAL A 259 4.18 8.43 13.02
CA VAL A 259 4.04 9.16 14.29
C VAL A 259 2.77 8.79 15.05
N GLU A 260 1.76 8.30 14.34
CA GLU A 260 0.48 7.88 14.92
C GLU A 260 -0.11 6.73 14.09
N LEU A 261 -0.76 5.80 14.76
CA LEU A 261 -1.54 4.73 14.15
C LEU A 261 -2.74 4.45 15.04
N ALA A 262 -3.94 4.72 14.53
CA ALA A 262 -5.18 4.58 15.29
C ALA A 262 -6.32 4.11 14.39
N ASP A 263 -7.41 3.65 15.00
CA ASP A 263 -8.65 3.37 14.29
C ASP A 263 -9.21 4.65 13.69
N SER A 264 -9.79 4.55 12.50
CA SER A 264 -10.31 5.69 11.74
C SER A 264 -11.29 6.55 12.56
N PHE A 265 -12.03 5.93 13.47
CA PHE A 265 -12.98 6.59 14.39
C PHE A 265 -12.27 7.39 15.48
N GLU A 266 -11.18 6.90 16.08
CA GLU A 266 -10.45 7.56 17.17
C GLU A 266 -9.72 8.84 16.70
N GLN A 267 -9.12 8.84 15.53
CA GLN A 267 -8.51 10.05 14.96
C GLN A 267 -9.52 11.18 14.69
N CYS A 268 -10.79 10.83 14.47
CA CYS A 268 -11.86 11.83 14.33
C CYS A 268 -12.05 12.65 15.61
N CYS A 269 -11.80 12.07 16.78
CA CYS A 269 -11.95 12.76 18.06
C CYS A 269 -10.75 13.65 18.36
N ALA A 270 -9.54 13.27 17.95
CA ALA A 270 -8.32 14.04 18.18
C ALA A 270 -8.21 15.29 17.32
N THR A 271 -8.60 15.23 16.02
CA THR A 271 -8.54 16.37 15.09
C THR A 271 -9.66 17.41 15.29
N ASN A 272 -10.78 17.03 15.91
CA ASN A 272 -11.89 17.93 16.28
C ASN A 272 -11.74 18.48 17.70
N GLY A 273 -10.57 18.36 18.30
CA GLY A 273 -10.28 18.72 19.67
C GLY A 273 -10.47 20.18 20.00
N ALA A 274 -11.62 20.53 20.50
CA ALA A 274 -11.89 21.54 21.53
C ALA A 274 -13.38 21.57 21.97
N SER A 275 -14.27 20.78 21.38
CA SER A 275 -15.68 20.88 21.78
C SER A 275 -16.48 19.58 21.68
N ARG A 276 -16.15 18.56 22.44
CA ARG A 276 -17.11 17.50 22.86
C ARG A 276 -16.41 16.39 23.68
N ALA A 277 -16.03 16.73 24.91
CA ALA A 277 -15.53 15.78 25.92
C ALA A 277 -16.65 14.99 26.61
N SER A 278 -17.77 14.67 25.96
CA SER A 278 -18.92 14.04 26.65
C SER A 278 -19.48 12.77 26.00
N SER A 279 -18.80 12.18 25.02
CA SER A 279 -19.29 10.92 24.41
C SER A 279 -18.23 9.96 23.87
N CYS A 280 -17.05 9.89 24.46
CA CYS A 280 -16.05 8.86 24.15
C CYS A 280 -16.10 7.75 25.24
N PRO A 281 -16.42 6.48 24.90
CA PRO A 281 -16.60 5.42 25.91
C PRO A 281 -15.32 4.77 26.44
N THR A 282 -14.13 5.18 26.05
CA THR A 282 -12.88 4.55 26.52
C THR A 282 -11.93 5.59 27.09
N GLY A 283 -11.82 5.58 28.44
CA GLY A 283 -10.88 6.39 29.21
C GLY A 283 -9.43 5.92 29.11
N ALA A 284 -8.77 6.15 27.99
CA ALA A 284 -7.31 6.00 27.87
C ALA A 284 -6.64 7.38 27.97
N PRO A 285 -5.54 7.55 28.73
CA PRO A 285 -4.90 8.85 28.93
C PRO A 285 -4.17 9.30 27.66
N ILE A 286 -4.46 10.51 27.22
CA ILE A 286 -3.78 11.20 26.12
C ILE A 286 -2.37 11.58 26.58
N MET A 287 -1.33 11.01 25.98
CA MET A 287 0.04 11.55 26.13
C MET A 287 0.14 12.83 25.30
N THR A 288 0.13 13.97 25.98
CA THR A 288 0.49 15.26 25.39
C THR A 288 1.98 15.34 25.23
N VAL A 289 2.48 15.31 23.98
CA VAL A 289 3.85 15.73 23.66
C VAL A 289 3.86 17.26 23.67
N GLY A 290 4.54 17.86 24.66
CA GLY A 290 4.75 19.31 24.74
C GLY A 290 5.66 19.79 23.60
N PRO A 291 5.60 21.10 23.26
CA PRO A 291 6.41 21.69 22.20
C PRO A 291 7.90 21.71 22.57
N PRO A 292 8.81 21.80 21.56
CA PRO A 292 10.26 21.75 21.71
C PRO A 292 10.86 22.90 22.53
#